data_51b7abc5e1d8d6aa641e15fe1df1e006
#
_entry.id   51b7abc5e1d8d6aa641e15fe1df1e006
#
_cell.length_a   1.000
_cell.length_b   1.000
_cell.length_c   1.000
_cell.angle_alpha   90.00
_cell.angle_beta   90.00
_cell.angle_gamma   90.00
#
_symmetry.space_group_name_H-M   'P 1'
#
loop_
_entity.id
_entity.type
_entity.pdbx_description
1 polymer ?
#
loop_
_entity_poly.entity_id
_entity_poly.type
_entity_poly.pdbx_seq_one_letter_code
_entity_poly.pdbx_strand_id
1 'polypeptide(L)'
;MADDLCSFTKESFGIKSVKKSPLVLRMVVLAFATICGVYICSICIKQIGFQTKSVLLNVEVINRPCPEPMIEPWEIPYLHYPKPQTYSRAECSCNPVRYFAIFSMQRSGSGWFETLLNNHTNISSNGEIFSVKIRRSNISMITETLDKIYNLDWMSSASKNECTAAVGLKWMLNQGLMQHHEEIVDYFRNRGVSAIFLFRRNLLRRMISVLANSYDRDAKLLNGTHKSHVHSPHEAEILARYKPSLNSTLLIADLRQVQEMTAKALEYFKSTRHIVLYYEDVVKNRTKLLDVQDFLKVPRLDLKSRQVKIHKGSLSNQVENWNEIEKTLRGTQFESFLHTDYRK
;
A
#
# COMPACT_ATOMS: atom_id res chain seq x y z
N MET A 1 -50.04 -37.85 -34.57
CA MET A 1 -49.38 -39.13 -34.29
C MET A 1 -48.40 -38.78 -33.20
N ALA A 2 -48.89 -39.12 -32.09
CA ALA A 2 -48.43 -39.89 -30.90
C ALA A 2 -47.33 -39.18 -30.16
N ASP A 3 -47.59 -38.45 -29.08
CA ASP A 3 -47.82 -38.90 -27.70
C ASP A 3 -46.77 -39.85 -27.22
N ASP A 4 -45.90 -39.36 -26.29
CA ASP A 4 -45.49 -40.14 -25.15
C ASP A 4 -45.19 -39.22 -23.95
N LEU A 5 -46.13 -39.29 -23.04
CA LEU A 5 -46.10 -38.77 -21.69
C LEU A 5 -45.12 -39.57 -20.86
N CYS A 6 -44.16 -38.95 -20.24
CA CYS A 6 -43.41 -39.58 -19.11
C CYS A 6 -43.90 -39.00 -17.79
N SER A 7 -44.73 -39.79 -17.15
CA SER A 7 -45.30 -39.52 -15.82
C SER A 7 -44.25 -39.69 -14.75
N PHE A 8 -43.92 -38.64 -14.02
CA PHE A 8 -43.17 -38.73 -12.78
C PHE A 8 -44.12 -39.00 -11.62
N THR A 9 -44.07 -40.22 -11.12
CA THR A 9 -44.75 -40.68 -9.91
C THR A 9 -44.12 -39.96 -8.69
N LYS A 10 -44.97 -39.22 -7.97
CA LYS A 10 -44.68 -38.70 -6.63
C LYS A 10 -44.57 -39.83 -5.65
N GLU A 11 -43.35 -40.23 -5.27
CA GLU A 11 -43.15 -41.00 -4.05
C GLU A 11 -43.31 -40.12 -2.84
N SER A 12 -44.39 -40.31 -2.10
CA SER A 12 -44.63 -39.70 -0.82
C SER A 12 -43.71 -40.33 0.23
N PHE A 13 -42.71 -39.56 0.66
CA PHE A 13 -41.92 -39.94 1.84
C PHE A 13 -42.83 -39.83 3.07
N GLY A 14 -43.39 -40.93 3.50
CA GLY A 14 -44.06 -41.09 4.78
C GLY A 14 -43.06 -40.88 5.93
N ILE A 15 -43.12 -39.71 6.57
CA ILE A 15 -42.40 -39.46 7.82
C ILE A 15 -42.98 -40.42 8.90
N LYS A 16 -42.25 -41.50 9.13
CA LYS A 16 -42.58 -42.37 10.30
C LYS A 16 -42.43 -41.55 11.56
N SER A 17 -43.56 -41.41 12.29
CA SER A 17 -43.59 -40.76 13.59
C SER A 17 -42.57 -41.40 14.53
N VAL A 18 -41.59 -40.63 14.97
CA VAL A 18 -40.59 -41.02 15.96
C VAL A 18 -41.36 -41.47 17.23
N LYS A 19 -41.34 -42.76 17.54
CA LYS A 19 -41.87 -43.27 18.83
C LYS A 19 -41.22 -42.50 19.96
N LYS A 20 -41.99 -41.76 20.75
CA LYS A 20 -41.50 -41.03 21.93
C LYS A 20 -40.74 -41.98 22.82
N SER A 21 -39.42 -41.84 22.94
CA SER A 21 -38.60 -42.63 23.86
C SER A 21 -39.15 -42.45 25.29
N PRO A 22 -39.19 -43.52 26.10
CA PRO A 22 -39.74 -43.47 27.47
C PRO A 22 -38.96 -42.39 28.27
N LEU A 23 -39.66 -41.68 29.12
CA LEU A 23 -39.11 -40.54 29.90
C LEU A 23 -37.83 -40.95 30.65
N VAL A 24 -37.79 -42.20 31.12
CA VAL A 24 -36.63 -42.80 31.79
C VAL A 24 -35.36 -42.83 30.89
N LEU A 25 -35.53 -43.18 29.62
CA LEU A 25 -34.38 -43.22 28.69
C LEU A 25 -33.81 -41.80 28.43
N ARG A 26 -34.69 -40.80 28.35
CA ARG A 26 -34.26 -39.40 28.22
C ARG A 26 -33.53 -38.89 29.47
N MET A 27 -34.00 -39.25 30.66
CA MET A 27 -33.33 -38.91 31.90
C MET A 27 -31.98 -39.56 32.03
N VAL A 28 -31.84 -40.88 31.63
CA VAL A 28 -30.56 -41.57 31.64
C VAL A 28 -29.55 -40.92 30.63
N VAL A 29 -30.02 -40.58 29.43
CA VAL A 29 -29.16 -39.89 28.43
C VAL A 29 -28.70 -38.53 28.93
N LEU A 30 -29.60 -37.76 29.55
CA LEU A 30 -29.23 -36.45 30.13
C LEU A 30 -28.25 -36.60 31.29
N ALA A 31 -28.47 -37.54 32.18
CA ALA A 31 -27.55 -37.83 33.30
C ALA A 31 -26.17 -38.27 32.79
N PHE A 32 -26.13 -39.09 31.78
CA PHE A 32 -24.85 -39.51 31.17
C PHE A 32 -24.14 -38.34 30.48
N ALA A 33 -24.86 -37.51 29.73
CA ALA A 33 -24.30 -36.29 29.09
C ALA A 33 -23.75 -35.30 30.10
N THR A 34 -24.46 -35.09 31.26
CA THR A 34 -23.96 -34.19 32.32
C THR A 34 -22.73 -34.78 33.00
N ILE A 35 -22.67 -36.05 33.27
CA ILE A 35 -21.49 -36.71 33.87
C ILE A 35 -20.29 -36.59 32.92
N CYS A 36 -20.48 -36.86 31.61
CA CYS A 36 -19.43 -36.70 30.61
C CYS A 36 -18.97 -35.24 30.51
N GLY A 37 -19.90 -34.30 30.52
CA GLY A 37 -19.58 -32.86 30.49
C GLY A 37 -18.73 -32.43 31.69
N VAL A 38 -19.14 -32.81 32.91
CA VAL A 38 -18.39 -32.52 34.14
C VAL A 38 -17.00 -33.17 34.10
N TYR A 39 -16.90 -34.42 33.61
CA TYR A 39 -15.63 -35.13 33.48
C TYR A 39 -14.67 -34.41 32.51
N ILE A 40 -15.17 -34.04 31.33
CA ILE A 40 -14.38 -33.28 30.32
C ILE A 40 -13.94 -31.94 30.89
N CYS A 41 -14.86 -31.17 31.52
CA CYS A 41 -14.51 -29.92 32.19
C CYS A 41 -13.45 -30.11 33.26
N SER A 42 -13.56 -31.16 34.07
CA SER A 42 -12.55 -31.48 35.11
C SER A 42 -11.17 -31.77 34.52
N ILE A 43 -11.10 -32.50 33.39
CA ILE A 43 -9.84 -32.74 32.69
C ILE A 43 -9.27 -31.47 32.11
N CYS A 44 -10.11 -30.65 31.46
CA CYS A 44 -9.70 -29.36 30.90
C CYS A 44 -9.16 -28.42 32.00
N ILE A 45 -9.86 -28.33 33.16
CA ILE A 45 -9.40 -27.51 34.29
C ILE A 45 -8.08 -28.05 34.85
N LYS A 46 -7.93 -29.38 34.97
CA LYS A 46 -6.65 -29.97 35.39
C LYS A 46 -5.53 -29.71 34.39
N GLN A 47 -5.80 -29.78 33.08
CA GLN A 47 -4.80 -29.43 32.04
C GLN A 47 -4.42 -27.96 32.08
N ILE A 48 -5.40 -27.05 32.24
CA ILE A 48 -5.13 -25.62 32.41
C ILE A 48 -4.35 -25.36 33.70
N GLY A 49 -4.71 -26.01 34.81
CA GLY A 49 -3.98 -25.94 36.07
C GLY A 49 -2.56 -26.54 36.00
N PHE A 50 -2.33 -27.54 35.14
CA PHE A 50 -0.99 -28.07 34.90
C PHE A 50 -0.14 -27.16 34.02
N GLN A 51 -0.76 -26.45 33.07
CA GLN A 51 -0.07 -25.42 32.28
C GLN A 51 0.25 -24.17 33.11
N THR A 52 -0.58 -23.83 34.11
CA THR A 52 -0.30 -22.70 35.04
C THR A 52 0.73 -23.07 36.14
N LYS A 53 1.04 -24.37 36.36
CA LYS A 53 2.25 -24.82 37.01
C LYS A 53 3.40 -25.02 35.99
N SER A 54 3.33 -24.34 34.85
CA SER A 54 4.53 -24.11 34.07
C SER A 54 5.55 -23.50 35.00
N VAL A 55 6.64 -24.21 35.19
CA VAL A 55 7.91 -23.71 35.67
C VAL A 55 7.91 -22.21 35.39
N LEU A 56 7.81 -21.39 36.43
CA LEU A 56 8.27 -20.03 36.41
C LEU A 56 9.73 -20.15 36.02
N LEU A 57 9.99 -20.23 34.71
CA LEU A 57 11.28 -19.91 34.19
C LEU A 57 11.51 -18.54 34.76
N ASN A 58 12.43 -18.49 35.72
CA ASN A 58 12.98 -17.24 36.22
C ASN A 58 13.70 -16.67 35.00
N VAL A 59 12.92 -16.03 34.11
CA VAL A 59 13.47 -15.32 32.95
C VAL A 59 14.11 -14.12 33.53
N GLU A 60 15.39 -14.26 33.85
CA GLU A 60 16.23 -13.16 34.18
C GLU A 60 16.29 -12.29 32.94
N VAL A 61 15.51 -11.20 32.94
CA VAL A 61 15.56 -10.20 31.88
C VAL A 61 16.91 -9.53 31.95
N ILE A 62 17.88 -10.09 31.24
CA ILE A 62 19.18 -9.47 31.08
C ILE A 62 18.97 -8.23 30.24
N ASN A 63 18.79 -7.08 30.85
CA ASN A 63 18.82 -5.78 30.21
C ASN A 63 20.22 -5.55 29.64
N ARG A 64 20.46 -6.02 28.43
CA ARG A 64 21.69 -5.66 27.71
C ARG A 64 21.51 -4.22 27.22
N PRO A 65 22.42 -3.31 27.55
CA PRO A 65 22.41 -1.98 26.95
C PRO A 65 22.48 -2.14 25.45
N CYS A 66 21.71 -1.30 24.72
CA CYS A 66 21.78 -1.28 23.28
C CYS A 66 23.21 -1.07 22.81
N PRO A 67 23.75 -1.87 21.88
CA PRO A 67 25.08 -1.60 21.34
C PRO A 67 25.06 -0.20 20.75
N GLU A 68 26.08 0.61 21.07
CA GLU A 68 26.22 1.92 20.44
C GLU A 68 26.44 1.69 18.94
N PRO A 69 25.48 2.07 18.08
CA PRO A 69 25.70 1.93 16.66
C PRO A 69 26.79 2.93 16.24
N MET A 70 27.75 2.50 15.46
CA MET A 70 28.68 3.42 14.77
C MET A 70 27.87 4.21 13.73
N ILE A 71 27.34 5.36 14.15
CA ILE A 71 26.46 6.21 13.35
C ILE A 71 27.22 7.50 13.06
N GLU A 72 27.24 7.85 11.80
CA GLU A 72 27.77 9.12 11.35
C GLU A 72 26.96 10.28 11.93
N PRO A 73 27.59 11.36 12.42
CA PRO A 73 26.90 12.44 13.14
C PRO A 73 25.73 13.05 12.37
N TRP A 74 25.81 13.12 11.04
CA TRP A 74 24.73 13.66 10.18
C TRP A 74 23.52 12.73 10.04
N GLU A 75 23.64 11.46 10.42
CA GLU A 75 22.53 10.50 10.40
C GLU A 75 21.71 10.51 11.71
N ILE A 76 22.28 11.05 12.80
CA ILE A 76 21.64 11.07 14.13
C ILE A 76 20.24 11.69 14.10
N PRO A 77 19.97 12.82 13.42
CA PRO A 77 18.63 13.41 13.37
C PRO A 77 17.56 12.52 12.71
N TYR A 78 17.99 11.50 11.95
CA TYR A 78 17.11 10.60 11.21
C TYR A 78 16.96 9.22 11.88
N LEU A 79 17.44 9.07 13.12
CA LEU A 79 17.34 7.84 13.89
C LEU A 79 16.28 8.00 14.96
N HIS A 80 15.31 7.12 14.97
CA HIS A 80 14.22 7.17 15.92
C HIS A 80 14.03 5.84 16.61
N TYR A 81 13.61 5.89 17.88
CA TYR A 81 13.29 4.74 18.69
C TYR A 81 11.83 4.87 19.16
N PRO A 82 10.86 4.67 18.25
CA PRO A 82 9.45 4.86 18.57
C PRO A 82 8.99 3.87 19.64
N LYS A 83 8.07 4.33 20.49
CA LYS A 83 7.42 3.53 21.53
C LYS A 83 5.93 3.50 21.23
N PRO A 84 5.46 2.58 20.35
CA PRO A 84 4.05 2.49 20.01
C PRO A 84 3.20 2.19 21.25
N GLN A 85 1.98 2.72 21.25
CA GLN A 85 1.00 2.47 22.31
C GLN A 85 0.17 1.21 22.03
N THR A 86 0.11 0.76 20.78
CA THR A 86 -0.72 -0.34 20.33
C THR A 86 -0.09 -1.72 20.51
N TYR A 87 1.24 -1.79 20.63
CA TYR A 87 1.99 -3.04 20.86
C TYR A 87 3.36 -2.79 21.47
N SER A 88 3.97 -3.85 22.02
CA SER A 88 5.33 -3.78 22.57
C SER A 88 6.37 -3.94 21.48
N ARG A 89 7.41 -3.12 21.52
CA ARG A 89 8.57 -3.19 20.65
C ARG A 89 9.85 -3.58 21.42
N ALA A 90 9.70 -4.30 22.53
CA ALA A 90 10.79 -4.61 23.45
C ALA A 90 11.95 -5.37 22.78
N GLU A 91 11.67 -6.36 21.94
CA GLU A 91 12.68 -7.17 21.25
C GLU A 91 13.52 -6.37 20.24
N CYS A 92 12.95 -5.31 19.68
CA CYS A 92 13.61 -4.44 18.68
C CYS A 92 13.78 -3.00 19.17
N SER A 93 13.76 -2.78 20.49
CA SER A 93 13.91 -1.45 21.11
C SER A 93 15.24 -0.77 20.74
N CYS A 94 16.28 -1.56 20.51
CA CYS A 94 17.61 -1.08 20.09
C CYS A 94 17.74 -0.83 18.58
N ASN A 95 16.76 -1.24 17.78
CA ASN A 95 16.82 -1.08 16.34
C ASN A 95 16.23 0.29 15.95
N PRO A 96 17.03 1.20 15.36
CA PRO A 96 16.52 2.49 14.96
C PRO A 96 15.52 2.36 13.78
N VAL A 97 14.57 3.26 13.76
CA VAL A 97 13.59 3.40 12.68
C VAL A 97 13.84 4.69 11.92
N ARG A 98 13.79 4.62 10.59
CA ARG A 98 13.87 5.78 9.72
C ARG A 98 12.48 6.18 9.24
N TYR A 99 12.21 7.48 9.26
CA TYR A 99 10.94 8.03 8.80
C TYR A 99 11.05 8.52 7.36
N PHE A 100 10.07 8.18 6.54
CA PHE A 100 10.07 8.65 5.15
C PHE A 100 8.66 8.98 4.65
N ALA A 101 8.60 9.75 3.56
CA ALA A 101 7.39 9.95 2.78
C ALA A 101 7.73 9.87 1.28
N ILE A 102 6.88 9.16 0.52
CA ILE A 102 7.00 9.10 -0.95
C ILE A 102 6.13 10.21 -1.53
N PHE A 103 6.76 11.25 -2.05
CA PHE A 103 6.08 12.35 -2.72
C PHE A 103 5.94 12.07 -4.21
N SER A 104 4.73 12.18 -4.72
CA SER A 104 4.45 11.84 -6.11
C SER A 104 3.21 12.57 -6.64
N MET A 105 2.99 12.44 -7.91
CA MET A 105 1.72 12.77 -8.56
C MET A 105 0.97 11.50 -8.96
N GLN A 106 -0.34 11.58 -9.05
CA GLN A 106 -1.15 10.43 -9.51
C GLN A 106 -0.62 9.91 -10.84
N ARG A 107 -0.60 8.59 -10.99
CA ARG A 107 -0.17 7.85 -12.19
C ARG A 107 1.31 8.02 -12.55
N SER A 108 2.15 8.40 -11.61
CA SER A 108 3.62 8.42 -11.77
C SER A 108 4.30 7.08 -11.44
N GLY A 109 3.55 6.01 -11.18
CA GLY A 109 4.09 4.70 -10.84
C GLY A 109 4.37 4.51 -9.35
N SER A 110 3.94 5.46 -8.50
CA SER A 110 4.19 5.42 -7.05
C SER A 110 3.55 4.22 -6.34
N GLY A 111 2.38 3.75 -6.80
CA GLY A 111 1.78 2.54 -6.26
C GLY A 111 2.63 1.29 -6.51
N TRP A 112 3.17 1.14 -7.72
CA TRP A 112 4.11 0.06 -8.04
C TRP A 112 5.40 0.17 -7.22
N PHE A 113 5.96 1.36 -7.10
CA PHE A 113 7.15 1.62 -6.29
C PHE A 113 6.93 1.30 -4.81
N GLU A 114 5.79 1.70 -4.27
CA GLU A 114 5.38 1.39 -2.89
C GLU A 114 5.27 -0.13 -2.66
N THR A 115 4.72 -0.88 -3.62
CA THR A 115 4.68 -2.36 -3.48
C THR A 115 6.05 -3.00 -3.52
N LEU A 116 7.03 -2.41 -4.21
CA LEU A 116 8.43 -2.83 -4.14
C LEU A 116 8.99 -2.59 -2.73
N LEU A 117 8.83 -1.40 -2.17
CA LEU A 117 9.29 -1.11 -0.80
C LEU A 117 8.60 -2.04 0.22
N ASN A 118 7.30 -2.26 0.09
CA ASN A 118 6.56 -3.17 0.97
C ASN A 118 6.90 -4.65 0.78
N ASN A 119 7.62 -5.02 -0.30
CA ASN A 119 8.19 -6.38 -0.43
C ASN A 119 9.44 -6.56 0.46
N HIS A 120 10.05 -5.47 0.93
CA HIS A 120 11.14 -5.53 1.90
C HIS A 120 10.61 -5.90 3.28
N THR A 121 11.30 -6.80 4.00
CA THR A 121 10.88 -7.31 5.31
C THR A 121 10.80 -6.26 6.41
N ASN A 122 11.61 -5.19 6.30
CA ASN A 122 11.78 -4.19 7.36
C ASN A 122 11.27 -2.79 6.94
N ILE A 123 10.59 -2.64 5.79
CA ILE A 123 10.00 -1.38 5.35
C ILE A 123 8.48 -1.48 5.40
N SER A 124 7.84 -0.50 6.04
CA SER A 124 6.39 -0.33 6.08
C SER A 124 6.01 0.99 5.41
N SER A 125 5.41 0.95 4.21
CA SER A 125 4.78 2.12 3.57
C SER A 125 3.27 1.97 3.62
N ASN A 126 2.62 2.87 4.35
CA ASN A 126 1.21 2.75 4.77
C ASN A 126 0.18 3.23 3.74
N GLY A 127 0.57 3.35 2.47
CA GLY A 127 -0.33 3.73 1.39
C GLY A 127 -0.64 5.22 1.35
N GLU A 128 -1.68 5.57 0.63
CA GLU A 128 -2.10 6.94 0.34
C GLU A 128 -3.06 7.47 1.42
N ILE A 129 -2.54 7.68 2.62
CA ILE A 129 -3.32 8.01 3.84
C ILE A 129 -4.07 9.32 3.67
N PHE A 130 -3.44 10.33 3.05
CA PHE A 130 -4.03 11.65 2.82
C PHE A 130 -4.97 11.71 1.61
N SER A 131 -5.32 10.58 0.98
CA SER A 131 -6.45 10.50 0.05
C SER A 131 -7.77 10.81 0.76
N VAL A 132 -7.89 10.49 2.03
CA VAL A 132 -9.05 10.78 2.89
C VAL A 132 -9.04 12.25 3.28
N LYS A 133 -10.06 13.01 2.86
CA LYS A 133 -10.12 14.47 3.01
C LYS A 133 -10.03 14.96 4.46
N ILE A 134 -10.67 14.27 5.40
CA ILE A 134 -10.65 14.66 6.82
C ILE A 134 -9.23 14.67 7.40
N ARG A 135 -8.35 13.76 6.99
CA ARG A 135 -6.97 13.67 7.48
C ARG A 135 -6.06 14.81 7.01
N ARG A 136 -6.50 15.55 6.01
CA ARG A 136 -5.80 16.69 5.42
C ARG A 136 -6.63 17.98 5.46
N SER A 137 -7.61 18.06 6.33
CA SER A 137 -8.51 19.22 6.43
C SER A 137 -7.81 20.47 6.97
N ASN A 138 -6.80 20.27 7.79
CA ASN A 138 -5.94 21.32 8.34
C ASN A 138 -4.60 20.72 8.78
N ILE A 139 -3.66 21.57 9.14
CA ILE A 139 -2.30 21.14 9.53
C ILE A 139 -2.30 20.29 10.80
N SER A 140 -3.16 20.56 11.78
CA SER A 140 -3.25 19.77 13.01
C SER A 140 -3.63 18.33 12.73
N MET A 141 -4.62 18.09 11.85
CA MET A 141 -5.01 16.74 11.43
C MET A 141 -3.90 16.03 10.65
N ILE A 142 -3.14 16.79 9.85
CA ILE A 142 -1.99 16.26 9.13
C ILE A 142 -0.92 15.79 10.11
N THR A 143 -0.51 16.63 11.05
CA THR A 143 0.55 16.31 12.02
C THR A 143 0.14 15.19 12.97
N GLU A 144 -1.09 15.18 13.48
CA GLU A 144 -1.61 14.08 14.28
C GLU A 144 -1.58 12.74 13.53
N THR A 145 -1.93 12.76 12.25
CA THR A 145 -1.89 11.57 11.39
C THR A 145 -0.45 11.10 11.18
N LEU A 146 0.48 12.01 10.93
CA LEU A 146 1.91 11.70 10.78
C LEU A 146 2.51 11.16 12.08
N ASP A 147 2.16 11.72 13.23
CA ASP A 147 2.64 11.23 14.53
C ASP A 147 2.21 9.79 14.80
N LYS A 148 0.96 9.42 14.49
CA LYS A 148 0.50 8.03 14.59
C LYS A 148 1.28 7.08 13.67
N ILE A 149 1.60 7.53 12.45
CA ILE A 149 2.36 6.72 11.50
C ILE A 149 3.79 6.50 11.99
N TYR A 150 4.47 7.59 12.36
CA TYR A 150 5.88 7.57 12.74
C TYR A 150 6.11 7.00 14.15
N ASN A 151 5.11 7.04 15.02
CA ASN A 151 5.16 6.28 16.28
C ASN A 151 4.83 4.78 16.12
N LEU A 152 4.57 4.30 14.90
CA LEU A 152 4.19 2.92 14.57
C LEU A 152 2.80 2.50 15.11
N ASP A 153 1.95 3.45 15.48
CA ASP A 153 0.57 3.20 15.95
C ASP A 153 -0.44 3.12 14.80
N TRP A 154 0.01 3.33 13.56
CA TRP A 154 -0.84 3.20 12.37
C TRP A 154 -0.82 1.76 11.86
N MET A 155 -1.89 1.02 12.15
CA MET A 155 -2.02 -0.36 11.69
C MET A 155 -2.61 -0.42 10.28
N SER A 156 -1.89 -1.05 9.36
CA SER A 156 -2.30 -1.28 7.97
C SER A 156 -1.81 -2.65 7.48
N SER A 157 -2.26 -3.06 6.29
CA SER A 157 -1.74 -4.28 5.63
C SER A 157 -0.25 -4.22 5.28
N ALA A 158 0.35 -3.04 5.29
CA ALA A 158 1.77 -2.84 5.08
C ALA A 158 2.59 -2.90 6.37
N SER A 159 1.95 -2.85 7.54
CA SER A 159 2.63 -2.92 8.82
C SER A 159 3.44 -4.20 8.94
N LYS A 160 4.69 -4.06 9.35
CA LYS A 160 5.60 -5.17 9.60
C LYS A 160 5.55 -5.54 11.09
N ASN A 161 6.42 -6.44 11.49
CA ASN A 161 6.61 -6.78 12.88
C ASN A 161 7.26 -5.60 13.65
N GLU A 162 7.47 -5.81 14.92
CA GLU A 162 8.12 -4.86 15.82
C GLU A 162 9.53 -4.43 15.39
N CYS A 163 10.19 -5.19 14.51
CA CYS A 163 11.53 -4.91 13.96
C CYS A 163 11.51 -4.08 12.66
N THR A 164 10.43 -3.34 12.38
CA THR A 164 10.41 -2.33 11.30
C THR A 164 11.61 -1.39 11.43
N ALA A 165 12.38 -1.24 10.33
CA ALA A 165 13.55 -0.36 10.28
C ALA A 165 13.29 0.95 9.52
N ALA A 166 12.26 0.96 8.67
CA ALA A 166 11.80 2.18 8.01
C ALA A 166 10.28 2.21 7.91
N VAL A 167 9.66 3.32 8.28
CA VAL A 167 8.22 3.53 8.21
C VAL A 167 7.89 4.81 7.47
N GLY A 168 6.87 4.75 6.63
CA GLY A 168 6.44 5.90 5.85
C GLY A 168 5.08 5.72 5.22
N LEU A 169 4.81 6.61 4.27
CA LEU A 169 3.54 6.67 3.53
C LEU A 169 3.78 7.20 2.12
N LYS A 170 2.78 7.03 1.27
CA LYS A 170 2.73 7.66 -0.03
C LYS A 170 1.80 8.88 0.03
N TRP A 171 2.28 10.01 -0.45
CA TRP A 171 1.60 11.30 -0.38
C TRP A 171 1.60 12.01 -1.73
N MET A 172 0.41 12.25 -2.28
CA MET A 172 0.29 12.98 -3.53
C MET A 172 0.41 14.48 -3.29
N LEU A 173 1.09 15.19 -4.20
CA LEU A 173 1.33 16.65 -4.09
C LEU A 173 0.04 17.43 -3.88
N ASN A 174 -1.07 17.03 -4.51
CA ASN A 174 -2.36 17.69 -4.43
C ASN A 174 -3.22 17.26 -3.23
N GLN A 175 -2.67 16.51 -2.27
CA GLN A 175 -3.38 16.06 -1.07
C GLN A 175 -3.00 16.86 0.18
N GLY A 176 -3.03 18.19 0.09
CA GLY A 176 -2.69 19.09 1.18
C GLY A 176 -1.20 19.39 1.31
N LEU A 177 -0.32 18.58 0.67
CA LEU A 177 1.13 18.72 0.77
C LEU A 177 1.64 20.08 0.30
N MET A 178 1.21 20.51 -0.90
CA MET A 178 1.60 21.81 -1.47
C MET A 178 0.92 23.00 -0.79
N GLN A 179 -0.24 22.77 -0.17
CA GLN A 179 -1.01 23.80 0.52
C GLN A 179 -0.39 24.17 1.89
N HIS A 180 0.13 23.15 2.59
CA HIS A 180 0.71 23.28 3.93
C HIS A 180 2.21 22.97 3.92
N HIS A 181 2.90 23.32 2.81
CA HIS A 181 4.29 22.90 2.61
C HIS A 181 5.25 23.48 3.67
N GLU A 182 5.05 24.69 4.13
CA GLU A 182 5.92 25.33 5.13
C GLU A 182 5.90 24.54 6.45
N GLU A 183 4.71 24.32 6.99
CA GLU A 183 4.55 23.60 8.27
C GLU A 183 4.96 22.11 8.13
N ILE A 184 4.75 21.52 6.96
CA ILE A 184 5.18 20.14 6.71
C ILE A 184 6.70 20.04 6.59
N VAL A 185 7.37 21.02 5.96
CA VAL A 185 8.83 21.09 5.92
C VAL A 185 9.41 21.22 7.34
N ASP A 186 8.83 22.09 8.15
CA ASP A 186 9.25 22.26 9.55
C ASP A 186 9.03 20.98 10.36
N TYR A 187 7.88 20.32 10.18
CA TYR A 187 7.64 19.02 10.79
C TYR A 187 8.70 17.98 10.36
N PHE A 188 9.01 17.90 9.05
CA PHE A 188 10.00 16.95 8.53
C PHE A 188 11.40 17.20 9.08
N ARG A 189 11.79 18.46 9.16
CA ARG A 189 13.10 18.84 9.75
C ARG A 189 13.17 18.50 11.23
N ASN A 190 12.15 18.84 12.00
CA ASN A 190 12.10 18.64 13.44
C ASN A 190 11.98 17.14 13.79
N ARG A 191 11.29 16.36 12.96
CA ARG A 191 11.06 14.93 13.17
C ARG A 191 12.01 14.03 12.38
N GLY A 192 13.00 14.59 11.68
CA GLY A 192 13.96 13.82 10.89
C GLY A 192 13.32 12.92 9.85
N VAL A 193 12.28 13.41 9.17
CA VAL A 193 11.60 12.66 8.08
C VAL A 193 12.32 12.91 6.77
N SER A 194 12.59 11.85 6.00
CA SER A 194 13.22 11.92 4.69
C SER A 194 12.18 11.86 3.57
N ALA A 195 12.36 12.62 2.49
CA ALA A 195 11.48 12.63 1.34
C ALA A 195 12.04 11.76 0.19
N ILE A 196 11.20 10.94 -0.40
CA ILE A 196 11.49 10.19 -1.62
C ILE A 196 10.58 10.73 -2.71
N PHE A 197 11.11 11.56 -3.59
CA PHE A 197 10.38 12.04 -4.75
C PHE A 197 10.37 10.98 -5.83
N LEU A 198 9.18 10.62 -6.29
CA LEU A 198 9.01 9.76 -7.46
C LEU A 198 8.16 10.45 -8.51
N PHE A 199 8.79 10.86 -9.56
CA PHE A 199 8.14 11.54 -10.68
C PHE A 199 8.16 10.70 -11.95
N ARG A 200 7.43 11.16 -12.94
CA ARG A 200 7.43 10.59 -14.27
C ARG A 200 7.97 11.59 -15.27
N ARG A 201 8.96 11.21 -16.08
CA ARG A 201 9.56 12.08 -17.10
C ARG A 201 8.56 12.36 -18.22
N ASN A 202 7.95 11.32 -18.76
CA ASN A 202 6.97 11.45 -19.84
C ASN A 202 5.58 11.81 -19.27
N LEU A 203 5.31 13.11 -19.25
CA LEU A 203 4.05 13.64 -18.69
C LEU A 203 2.84 13.35 -19.59
N LEU A 204 3.02 13.20 -20.91
CA LEU A 204 1.96 12.79 -21.83
C LEU A 204 1.47 11.38 -21.48
N ARG A 205 2.39 10.44 -21.29
CA ARG A 205 2.04 9.07 -20.86
C ARG A 205 1.37 9.05 -19.49
N ARG A 206 1.78 9.95 -18.60
CA ARG A 206 1.10 10.13 -17.31
C ARG A 206 -0.34 10.62 -17.50
N MET A 207 -0.56 11.64 -18.33
CA MET A 207 -1.87 12.22 -18.62
C MET A 207 -2.82 11.16 -19.19
N ILE A 208 -2.38 10.38 -20.17
CA ILE A 208 -3.16 9.25 -20.73
C ILE A 208 -3.59 8.30 -19.60
N SER A 209 -2.67 7.93 -18.72
CA SER A 209 -2.97 7.05 -17.59
C SER A 209 -3.93 7.68 -16.56
N VAL A 210 -3.90 9.00 -16.37
CA VAL A 210 -4.85 9.72 -15.51
C VAL A 210 -6.25 9.66 -16.11
N LEU A 211 -6.40 9.97 -17.41
CA LEU A 211 -7.69 9.96 -18.09
C LEU A 211 -8.29 8.55 -18.14
N ALA A 212 -7.49 7.54 -18.48
CA ALA A 212 -7.93 6.15 -18.48
C ALA A 212 -8.39 5.68 -17.09
N ASN A 213 -7.66 6.06 -16.03
CA ASN A 213 -8.05 5.72 -14.67
C ASN A 213 -9.32 6.48 -14.22
N SER A 214 -9.50 7.71 -14.68
CA SER A 214 -10.72 8.48 -14.39
C SER A 214 -11.93 7.84 -15.09
N TYR A 215 -11.79 7.42 -16.34
CA TYR A 215 -12.84 6.70 -17.05
C TYR A 215 -13.21 5.39 -16.34
N ASP A 216 -12.24 4.57 -15.94
CA ASP A 216 -12.51 3.30 -15.23
C ASP A 216 -13.19 3.51 -13.88
N ARG A 217 -12.96 4.64 -13.21
CA ARG A 217 -13.64 4.97 -11.94
C ARG A 217 -15.15 5.05 -12.10
N ASP A 218 -15.61 5.54 -13.27
CA ASP A 218 -17.02 5.68 -13.59
C ASP A 218 -17.56 4.42 -14.29
N ALA A 219 -16.83 3.89 -15.27
CA ALA A 219 -17.18 2.72 -16.06
C ALA A 219 -17.05 1.38 -15.32
N LYS A 220 -16.14 1.29 -14.33
CA LYS A 220 -15.89 0.11 -13.48
C LYS A 220 -15.76 -1.18 -14.30
N LEU A 221 -14.85 -1.17 -15.27
CA LEU A 221 -14.68 -2.20 -16.30
C LEU A 221 -14.35 -3.60 -15.73
N LEU A 222 -13.86 -3.69 -14.50
CA LEU A 222 -13.53 -4.95 -13.83
C LEU A 222 -14.67 -5.39 -12.91
N ASN A 223 -15.70 -5.99 -13.49
CA ASN A 223 -16.86 -6.55 -12.77
C ASN A 223 -17.52 -5.55 -11.80
N GLY A 224 -17.73 -4.31 -12.26
CA GLY A 224 -18.33 -3.26 -11.44
C GLY A 224 -17.39 -2.64 -10.40
N THR A 225 -16.09 -2.94 -10.47
CA THR A 225 -15.08 -2.46 -9.51
C THR A 225 -14.03 -1.60 -10.20
N HIS A 226 -13.71 -0.45 -9.62
CA HIS A 226 -12.58 0.36 -10.04
C HIS A 226 -11.28 -0.17 -9.42
N LYS A 227 -10.26 -0.37 -10.25
CA LYS A 227 -8.91 -0.76 -9.81
C LYS A 227 -7.83 0.14 -10.42
N SER A 228 -7.23 0.99 -9.60
CA SER A 228 -6.07 1.80 -10.03
C SER A 228 -4.83 0.96 -10.34
N HIS A 229 -4.72 -0.22 -9.75
CA HIS A 229 -3.62 -1.17 -9.90
C HIS A 229 -4.15 -2.58 -10.07
N VAL A 230 -3.52 -3.36 -10.93
CA VAL A 230 -3.92 -4.73 -11.25
C VAL A 230 -2.75 -5.69 -11.08
N HIS A 231 -3.07 -6.94 -10.77
CA HIS A 231 -2.09 -8.01 -10.55
C HIS A 231 -2.19 -9.13 -11.59
N SER A 232 -3.15 -9.03 -12.50
CA SER A 232 -3.40 -9.99 -13.57
C SER A 232 -3.16 -9.34 -14.94
N PRO A 233 -2.48 -10.03 -15.88
CA PRO A 233 -2.37 -9.59 -17.27
C PRO A 233 -3.73 -9.36 -17.94
N HIS A 234 -4.71 -10.21 -17.65
CA HIS A 234 -6.06 -10.11 -18.18
C HIS A 234 -6.76 -8.82 -17.72
N GLU A 235 -6.70 -8.48 -16.42
CA GLU A 235 -7.25 -7.21 -15.92
C GLU A 235 -6.55 -6.01 -16.57
N ALA A 236 -5.22 -6.09 -16.74
CA ALA A 236 -4.46 -5.03 -17.39
C ALA A 236 -4.88 -4.83 -18.84
N GLU A 237 -5.17 -5.91 -19.58
CA GLU A 237 -5.64 -5.87 -20.96
C GLU A 237 -7.03 -5.23 -21.07
N ILE A 238 -7.96 -5.58 -20.18
CA ILE A 238 -9.30 -4.97 -20.14
C ILE A 238 -9.19 -3.45 -19.95
N LEU A 239 -8.39 -3.00 -18.97
CA LEU A 239 -8.23 -1.56 -18.69
C LEU A 239 -7.46 -0.82 -19.80
N ALA A 240 -6.59 -1.51 -20.54
CA ALA A 240 -5.83 -0.92 -21.63
C ALA A 240 -6.63 -0.70 -22.92
N ARG A 241 -7.85 -1.27 -23.04
CA ARG A 241 -8.70 -1.13 -24.24
C ARG A 241 -9.23 0.30 -24.42
N TYR A 242 -9.45 1.00 -23.30
CA TYR A 242 -9.89 2.38 -23.38
C TYR A 242 -8.76 3.31 -23.85
N LYS A 243 -9.05 4.11 -24.86
CA LYS A 243 -8.16 5.11 -25.42
C LYS A 243 -8.77 6.48 -25.17
N PRO A 244 -8.18 7.32 -24.31
CA PRO A 244 -8.69 8.66 -24.10
C PRO A 244 -8.46 9.55 -25.33
N SER A 245 -9.41 10.45 -25.60
CA SER A 245 -9.20 11.61 -26.45
C SER A 245 -8.65 12.76 -25.59
N LEU A 246 -7.57 13.40 -26.01
CA LEU A 246 -6.95 14.50 -25.28
C LEU A 246 -7.37 15.84 -25.89
N ASN A 247 -7.59 16.84 -25.03
CA ASN A 247 -7.83 18.18 -25.50
C ASN A 247 -6.51 18.83 -25.97
N SER A 248 -6.33 18.92 -27.28
CA SER A 248 -5.11 19.47 -27.89
C SER A 248 -4.88 20.95 -27.53
N THR A 249 -5.95 21.73 -27.36
CA THR A 249 -5.86 23.16 -27.02
C THR A 249 -5.27 23.39 -25.62
N LEU A 250 -5.62 22.55 -24.66
CA LEU A 250 -5.16 22.66 -23.28
C LEU A 250 -3.88 21.83 -23.00
N LEU A 251 -3.49 20.93 -23.89
CA LEU A 251 -2.43 19.95 -23.68
C LEU A 251 -1.11 20.57 -23.19
N ILE A 252 -0.63 21.58 -23.89
CA ILE A 252 0.66 22.24 -23.53
C ILE A 252 0.56 22.91 -22.17
N ALA A 253 -0.56 23.57 -21.89
CA ALA A 253 -0.80 24.23 -20.59
C ALA A 253 -0.84 23.19 -19.44
N ASP A 254 -1.54 22.09 -19.64
CA ASP A 254 -1.65 21.02 -18.65
C ASP A 254 -0.30 20.36 -18.37
N LEU A 255 0.49 20.09 -19.42
CA LEU A 255 1.84 19.53 -19.26
C LEU A 255 2.76 20.47 -18.51
N ARG A 256 2.71 21.77 -18.81
CA ARG A 256 3.48 22.82 -18.13
C ARG A 256 3.08 22.93 -16.67
N GLN A 257 1.79 22.96 -16.36
CA GLN A 257 1.31 23.01 -14.98
C GLN A 257 1.84 21.85 -14.12
N VAL A 258 1.89 20.64 -14.67
CA VAL A 258 2.46 19.48 -13.99
C VAL A 258 3.95 19.63 -13.75
N GLN A 259 4.68 20.14 -14.75
CA GLN A 259 6.11 20.39 -14.65
C GLN A 259 6.43 21.45 -13.58
N GLU A 260 5.66 22.54 -13.55
CA GLU A 260 5.79 23.62 -12.56
C GLU A 260 5.49 23.11 -11.15
N MET A 261 4.42 22.31 -10.98
CA MET A 261 4.09 21.72 -9.68
C MET A 261 5.21 20.82 -9.17
N THR A 262 5.83 20.05 -10.05
CA THR A 262 6.98 19.19 -9.72
C THR A 262 8.18 20.02 -9.28
N ALA A 263 8.49 21.09 -10.02
CA ALA A 263 9.60 21.99 -9.70
C ALA A 263 9.37 22.71 -8.37
N LYS A 264 8.15 23.22 -8.13
CA LYS A 264 7.78 23.84 -6.84
C LYS A 264 7.92 22.86 -5.67
N ALA A 265 7.49 21.61 -5.83
CA ALA A 265 7.64 20.60 -4.79
C ALA A 265 9.11 20.37 -4.42
N LEU A 266 9.99 20.25 -5.41
CA LEU A 266 11.43 20.11 -5.17
C LEU A 266 12.02 21.34 -4.47
N GLU A 267 11.61 22.54 -4.87
CA GLU A 267 12.07 23.80 -4.25
C GLU A 267 11.59 23.92 -2.80
N TYR A 268 10.33 23.64 -2.51
CA TYR A 268 9.77 23.73 -1.15
C TYR A 268 10.46 22.78 -0.16
N PHE A 269 10.77 21.58 -0.61
CA PHE A 269 11.39 20.54 0.24
C PHE A 269 12.91 20.41 0.08
N LYS A 270 13.59 21.37 -0.57
CA LYS A 270 15.05 21.32 -0.80
C LYS A 270 15.87 21.25 0.49
N SER A 271 15.35 21.79 1.60
CA SER A 271 16.01 21.77 2.91
C SER A 271 15.81 20.46 3.68
N THR A 272 14.92 19.57 3.23
CA THR A 272 14.73 18.25 3.84
C THR A 272 15.71 17.23 3.24
N ARG A 273 16.10 16.22 4.00
CA ARG A 273 16.85 15.09 3.45
C ARG A 273 16.01 14.38 2.40
N HIS A 274 16.46 14.34 1.15
CA HIS A 274 15.66 13.76 0.08
C HIS A 274 16.47 13.03 -0.99
N ILE A 275 15.77 12.17 -1.74
CA ILE A 275 16.25 11.55 -2.99
C ILE A 275 15.20 11.77 -4.08
N VAL A 276 15.66 12.06 -5.29
CA VAL A 276 14.77 12.28 -6.46
C VAL A 276 14.92 11.10 -7.43
N LEU A 277 13.81 10.47 -7.72
CA LEU A 277 13.71 9.32 -8.61
C LEU A 277 12.75 9.60 -9.75
N TYR A 278 13.06 9.06 -10.91
CA TYR A 278 12.13 9.00 -12.03
C TYR A 278 11.71 7.57 -12.28
N TYR A 279 10.40 7.37 -12.48
CA TYR A 279 9.82 6.05 -12.71
C TYR A 279 10.54 5.28 -13.83
N GLU A 280 10.86 5.97 -14.92
CA GLU A 280 11.54 5.40 -16.08
C GLU A 280 12.93 4.86 -15.73
N ASP A 281 13.65 5.56 -14.87
CA ASP A 281 14.99 5.14 -14.43
C ASP A 281 14.90 3.90 -13.50
N VAL A 282 13.95 3.89 -12.58
CA VAL A 282 13.74 2.76 -11.66
C VAL A 282 13.32 1.50 -12.41
N VAL A 283 12.49 1.64 -13.44
CA VAL A 283 12.07 0.50 -14.29
C VAL A 283 13.21 -0.01 -15.14
N LYS A 284 14.04 0.88 -15.70
CA LYS A 284 15.16 0.53 -16.57
C LYS A 284 16.36 -0.03 -15.79
N ASN A 285 16.62 0.54 -14.63
CA ASN A 285 17.79 0.18 -13.83
C ASN A 285 17.39 -0.13 -12.37
N ARG A 286 17.40 -1.40 -12.04
CA ARG A 286 17.07 -1.90 -10.70
C ARG A 286 18.05 -1.47 -9.61
N THR A 287 19.28 -1.04 -9.96
CA THR A 287 20.23 -0.52 -8.97
C THR A 287 19.68 0.72 -8.25
N LYS A 288 18.75 1.47 -8.89
CA LYS A 288 18.05 2.60 -8.27
C LYS A 288 17.24 2.20 -7.04
N LEU A 289 16.79 0.94 -6.94
CA LEU A 289 16.16 0.41 -5.74
C LEU A 289 17.16 0.15 -4.62
N LEU A 290 18.40 -0.16 -4.96
CA LEU A 290 19.49 -0.27 -3.98
C LEU A 290 19.83 1.11 -3.41
N ASP A 291 19.91 2.15 -4.26
CA ASP A 291 20.11 3.53 -3.81
C ASP A 291 19.05 3.96 -2.78
N VAL A 292 17.79 3.53 -2.97
CA VAL A 292 16.69 3.80 -2.01
C VAL A 292 16.86 3.03 -0.71
N GLN A 293 17.26 1.77 -0.77
CA GLN A 293 17.52 0.95 0.41
C GLN A 293 18.69 1.51 1.23
N ASP A 294 19.76 1.95 0.54
CA ASP A 294 20.89 2.63 1.16
C ASP A 294 20.48 3.98 1.78
N PHE A 295 19.63 4.74 1.10
CA PHE A 295 19.07 5.99 1.61
C PHE A 295 18.25 5.76 2.88
N LEU A 296 17.47 4.68 2.95
CA LEU A 296 16.70 4.29 4.13
C LEU A 296 17.54 3.49 5.15
N LYS A 297 18.82 3.20 4.83
CA LYS A 297 19.73 2.41 5.71
C LYS A 297 19.14 1.06 6.11
N VAL A 298 18.52 0.38 5.16
CA VAL A 298 18.03 -0.99 5.33
C VAL A 298 18.88 -1.97 4.53
N PRO A 299 18.92 -3.26 4.89
CA PRO A 299 19.64 -4.28 4.13
C PRO A 299 19.22 -4.30 2.66
N ARG A 300 20.18 -4.53 1.75
CA ARG A 300 19.90 -4.62 0.32
C ARG A 300 19.24 -5.95 -0.02
N LEU A 301 18.03 -5.91 -0.55
CA LEU A 301 17.25 -7.05 -1.00
C LEU A 301 16.79 -6.88 -2.46
N ASP A 302 16.60 -8.00 -3.17
CA ASP A 302 15.97 -7.97 -4.51
C ASP A 302 14.46 -7.80 -4.35
N LEU A 303 13.98 -6.58 -4.56
CA LEU A 303 12.57 -6.22 -4.36
C LEU A 303 11.73 -6.56 -5.59
N LYS A 304 10.58 -7.20 -5.37
CA LYS A 304 9.67 -7.65 -6.43
C LYS A 304 8.26 -7.10 -6.22
N SER A 305 7.59 -6.78 -7.31
CA SER A 305 6.18 -6.37 -7.30
C SER A 305 5.37 -7.29 -8.20
N ARG A 306 4.18 -7.64 -7.74
CA ARG A 306 3.19 -8.42 -8.52
C ARG A 306 2.31 -7.52 -9.39
N GLN A 307 2.47 -6.19 -9.33
CA GLN A 307 1.68 -5.30 -10.16
C GLN A 307 2.04 -5.43 -11.64
N VAL A 308 1.02 -5.46 -12.48
CA VAL A 308 1.15 -5.54 -13.94
C VAL A 308 0.96 -4.15 -14.53
N LYS A 309 1.84 -3.77 -15.47
CA LYS A 309 1.72 -2.51 -16.20
C LYS A 309 0.51 -2.58 -17.14
N ILE A 310 -0.44 -1.64 -16.99
CA ILE A 310 -1.67 -1.57 -17.78
C ILE A 310 -1.35 -1.09 -19.22
N HIS A 311 -0.79 0.11 -19.35
CA HIS A 311 -0.51 0.72 -20.66
C HIS A 311 0.89 0.33 -21.14
N LYS A 312 0.94 -0.58 -22.12
CA LYS A 312 2.17 -1.06 -22.78
C LYS A 312 2.19 -0.59 -24.26
N GLY A 313 3.37 -0.57 -24.86
CA GLY A 313 3.54 -0.24 -26.28
C GLY A 313 3.60 1.26 -26.57
N SER A 314 3.42 1.61 -27.87
CA SER A 314 3.50 2.98 -28.35
C SER A 314 2.36 3.86 -27.82
N LEU A 315 2.62 5.15 -27.68
CA LEU A 315 1.59 6.12 -27.27
C LEU A 315 0.50 6.29 -28.34
N SER A 316 0.89 6.20 -29.62
CA SER A 316 -0.05 6.25 -30.75
C SER A 316 -1.19 5.24 -30.66
N ASN A 317 -0.94 4.08 -30.06
CA ASN A 317 -1.97 3.06 -29.86
C ASN A 317 -2.84 3.27 -28.61
N GLN A 318 -2.51 4.25 -27.78
CA GLN A 318 -3.15 4.48 -26.48
C GLN A 318 -4.01 5.75 -26.46
N VAL A 319 -4.03 6.52 -27.52
CA VAL A 319 -4.76 7.78 -27.65
C VAL A 319 -5.66 7.71 -28.90
N GLU A 320 -6.87 8.19 -28.79
CA GLU A 320 -7.84 8.19 -29.89
C GLU A 320 -7.45 9.20 -30.98
N ASN A 321 -7.15 10.45 -30.59
CA ASN A 321 -6.81 11.56 -31.48
C ASN A 321 -5.29 11.78 -31.62
N TRP A 322 -4.50 10.71 -31.80
CA TRP A 322 -3.05 10.77 -31.82
C TRP A 322 -2.45 11.78 -32.80
N ASN A 323 -2.97 11.84 -34.06
CA ASN A 323 -2.44 12.72 -35.10
C ASN A 323 -2.52 14.20 -34.69
N GLU A 324 -3.59 14.58 -33.98
CA GLU A 324 -3.78 15.92 -33.46
C GLU A 324 -2.77 16.23 -32.35
N ILE A 325 -2.58 15.29 -31.43
CA ILE A 325 -1.62 15.42 -30.33
C ILE A 325 -0.20 15.50 -30.84
N GLU A 326 0.17 14.66 -31.79
CA GLU A 326 1.50 14.70 -32.42
C GLU A 326 1.75 16.07 -33.07
N LYS A 327 0.79 16.58 -33.84
CA LYS A 327 0.90 17.89 -34.47
C LYS A 327 1.03 19.01 -33.44
N THR A 328 0.29 18.94 -32.32
CA THR A 328 0.32 19.95 -31.25
C THR A 328 1.65 20.00 -30.50
N LEU A 329 2.29 18.85 -30.29
CA LEU A 329 3.53 18.76 -29.52
C LEU A 329 4.79 18.90 -30.38
N ARG A 330 4.73 18.67 -31.69
CA ARG A 330 5.87 18.77 -32.60
C ARG A 330 6.41 20.21 -32.62
N GLY A 331 7.72 20.38 -32.51
CA GLY A 331 8.38 21.68 -32.41
C GLY A 331 8.29 22.35 -31.04
N THR A 332 7.64 21.75 -30.05
CA THR A 332 7.60 22.25 -28.67
C THR A 332 8.63 21.58 -27.76
N GLN A 333 8.86 22.13 -26.59
CA GLN A 333 9.70 21.50 -25.56
C GLN A 333 9.20 20.10 -25.12
N PHE A 334 7.98 19.73 -25.44
CA PHE A 334 7.33 18.46 -25.08
C PHE A 334 7.37 17.44 -26.22
N GLU A 335 7.98 17.75 -27.35
CA GLU A 335 8.07 16.83 -28.50
C GLU A 335 8.70 15.48 -28.14
N SER A 336 9.69 15.50 -27.23
CA SER A 336 10.33 14.28 -26.74
C SER A 336 9.35 13.27 -26.09
N PHE A 337 8.18 13.72 -25.61
CA PHE A 337 7.15 12.85 -25.02
C PHE A 337 6.41 12.00 -26.04
N LEU A 338 6.49 12.32 -27.33
CA LEU A 338 5.93 11.52 -28.43
C LEU A 338 6.67 10.19 -28.59
N HIS A 339 7.92 10.13 -28.15
CA HIS A 339 8.75 8.95 -28.28
C HIS A 339 8.60 7.99 -27.09
N THR A 340 8.96 6.73 -27.31
CA THR A 340 8.87 5.70 -26.26
C THR A 340 9.89 5.93 -25.15
N ASP A 341 9.46 5.90 -23.88
CA ASP A 341 10.30 6.05 -22.70
C ASP A 341 11.32 4.91 -22.53
N TYR A 342 11.10 3.82 -23.24
CA TYR A 342 11.84 2.58 -23.10
C TYR A 342 12.47 2.22 -24.44
N ARG A 343 13.52 2.93 -24.82
CA ARG A 343 14.44 2.36 -25.81
C ARG A 343 15.19 1.23 -25.12
N LYS A 344 15.04 0.02 -25.67
CA LYS A 344 15.84 -1.13 -25.29
C LYS A 344 17.32 -0.86 -25.50
#